data_59b348f92c081b7920a53d8b2354a165
#
_entry.id   59b348f92c081b7920a53d8b2354a165
#
_cell.length_a   1.000
_cell.length_b   1.000
_cell.length_c   1.000
_cell.angle_alpha   90.00
_cell.angle_beta   90.00
_cell.angle_gamma   90.00
#
_symmetry.space_group_name_H-M   'P 1'
#
loop_
_entity.id
_entity.type
_entity.pdbx_description
1 polymer ?
#
loop_
_entity_poly.entity_id
_entity_poly.type
_entity_poly.pdbx_seq_one_letter_code
_entity_poly.pdbx_strand_id
1 'polypeptide(L)'
;MEEVLIIRIANSDGSAFLSIINALQDKNLQILHAADLEPSTLTLGDIEIFPEQRRVTKAGVEICLNYGEFSILHCMARCPGQVFSREQLYNAAWGEDYELGTNTVDNTIWRLRGKLESDPKHPIYIKTVFRVGYKIER
;
A
#
# COMPACT_ATOMS: atom_id res chain seq x y z
N MET A 1 25.75 19.88 -8.75
CA MET A 1 24.38 20.08 -8.22
C MET A 1 23.46 19.13 -8.93
N GLU A 2 22.72 18.32 -8.19
CA GLU A 2 21.73 17.45 -8.77
C GLU A 2 20.39 18.15 -8.95
N GLU A 3 19.78 17.94 -10.11
CA GLU A 3 18.41 18.36 -10.35
C GLU A 3 17.55 17.11 -10.54
N VAL A 4 16.42 17.06 -9.87
CA VAL A 4 15.49 15.94 -9.96
C VAL A 4 14.16 16.42 -10.54
N LEU A 5 13.71 15.77 -11.61
CA LEU A 5 12.42 16.04 -12.23
C LEU A 5 11.58 14.78 -12.15
N ILE A 6 10.40 14.91 -11.54
CA ILE A 6 9.45 13.79 -11.42
C ILE A 6 8.27 14.09 -12.33
N ILE A 7 7.99 13.20 -13.27
CA ILE A 7 6.89 13.33 -14.22
C ILE A 7 5.99 12.11 -14.10
N ARG A 8 4.71 12.35 -13.90
CA ARG A 8 3.69 11.31 -13.92
C ARG A 8 2.89 11.43 -15.22
N ILE A 9 2.84 10.35 -15.98
CA ILE A 9 2.10 10.29 -17.24
C ILE A 9 0.99 9.27 -17.07
N ALA A 10 -0.26 9.69 -17.26
CA ALA A 10 -1.44 8.83 -17.17
C ALA A 10 -2.01 8.56 -18.57
N ASN A 11 -2.56 7.39 -18.76
CA ASN A 11 -3.22 6.97 -20.00
C ASN A 11 -2.35 7.16 -21.25
N SER A 12 -1.07 6.84 -21.14
CA SER A 12 -0.11 6.99 -22.23
C SER A 12 0.14 5.66 -22.94
N ASP A 13 0.24 5.73 -24.25
CA ASP A 13 0.70 4.62 -25.09
C ASP A 13 2.24 4.53 -25.14
N GLY A 14 2.93 5.33 -24.36
CA GLY A 14 4.38 5.42 -24.34
C GLY A 14 4.95 6.55 -25.22
N SER A 15 4.14 7.17 -26.08
CA SER A 15 4.62 8.21 -27.00
C SER A 15 5.08 9.47 -26.25
N ALA A 16 4.37 9.88 -25.21
CA ALA A 16 4.76 11.02 -24.38
C ALA A 16 6.09 10.77 -23.68
N PHE A 17 6.30 9.56 -23.15
CA PHE A 17 7.55 9.16 -22.52
C PHE A 17 8.72 9.25 -23.51
N LEU A 18 8.56 8.71 -24.71
CA LEU A 18 9.59 8.76 -25.77
C LEU A 18 9.89 10.19 -26.19
N SER A 19 8.87 11.03 -26.32
CA SER A 19 9.06 12.45 -26.66
C SER A 19 9.88 13.20 -25.62
N ILE A 20 9.63 12.96 -24.35
CA ILE A 20 10.37 13.56 -23.24
C ILE A 20 11.83 13.08 -23.25
N ILE A 21 12.06 11.78 -23.41
CA ILE A 21 13.39 11.19 -23.47
C ILE A 21 14.17 11.77 -24.64
N ASN A 22 13.57 11.88 -25.82
CA ASN A 22 14.21 12.45 -27.00
C ASN A 22 14.59 13.92 -26.79
N ALA A 23 13.75 14.70 -26.13
CA ALA A 23 14.03 16.10 -25.82
C ALA A 23 15.21 16.29 -24.87
N LEU A 24 15.53 15.27 -24.08
CA LEU A 24 16.58 15.30 -23.06
C LEU A 24 17.83 14.51 -23.44
N GLN A 25 17.96 14.08 -24.71
CA GLN A 25 19.05 13.21 -25.17
C GLN A 25 20.45 13.76 -24.91
N ASP A 26 20.61 15.08 -25.00
CA ASP A 26 21.91 15.71 -24.83
C ASP A 26 22.32 15.89 -23.36
N LYS A 27 21.49 15.41 -22.46
CA LYS A 27 21.73 15.52 -21.02
C LYS A 27 22.21 14.20 -20.44
N ASN A 28 23.07 14.29 -19.46
CA ASN A 28 23.49 13.11 -18.71
C ASN A 28 22.41 12.78 -17.69
N LEU A 29 21.52 11.86 -18.07
CA LEU A 29 20.33 11.53 -17.29
C LEU A 29 20.41 10.14 -16.70
N GLN A 30 19.93 10.03 -15.48
CA GLN A 30 19.60 8.75 -14.86
C GLN A 30 18.09 8.65 -14.76
N ILE A 31 17.52 7.62 -15.41
CA ILE A 31 16.08 7.39 -15.40
C ILE A 31 15.76 6.36 -14.33
N LEU A 32 14.89 6.76 -13.39
CA LEU A 32 14.39 5.89 -12.32
C LEU A 32 12.91 5.66 -12.52
N HIS A 33 12.46 4.41 -12.31
CA HIS A 33 11.04 4.10 -12.30
C HIS A 33 10.42 4.50 -10.97
N ALA A 34 9.10 4.71 -10.95
CA ALA A 34 8.39 5.08 -9.72
C ALA A 34 8.65 4.10 -8.57
N ALA A 35 8.77 2.82 -8.88
CA ALA A 35 9.08 1.78 -7.90
C ALA A 35 10.44 2.00 -7.21
N ASP A 36 11.41 2.58 -7.93
CA ASP A 36 12.74 2.88 -7.39
C ASP A 36 12.73 4.12 -6.51
N LEU A 37 11.70 4.96 -6.65
CA LEU A 37 11.53 6.20 -5.89
C LEU A 37 10.66 6.01 -4.65
N GLU A 38 9.92 4.91 -4.56
CA GLU A 38 9.08 4.63 -3.40
C GLU A 38 9.96 4.21 -2.20
N PRO A 39 9.63 4.71 -1.00
CA PRO A 39 10.36 4.27 0.17
C PRO A 39 10.14 2.77 0.39
N SER A 40 11.21 2.05 0.70
CA SER A 40 11.14 0.62 1.00
C SER A 40 10.43 0.32 2.33
N THR A 41 10.29 1.33 3.18
CA THR A 41 9.65 1.22 4.49
C THR A 41 8.46 2.16 4.56
N LEU A 42 7.31 1.63 4.97
CA LEU A 42 6.10 2.41 5.21
C LEU A 42 5.91 2.59 6.72
N THR A 43 5.54 3.78 7.13
CA THR A 43 5.36 4.12 8.55
C THR A 43 3.95 4.59 8.83
N LEU A 44 3.33 3.99 9.87
CA LEU A 44 2.01 4.35 10.38
C LEU A 44 2.14 4.53 11.89
N GLY A 45 2.36 5.77 12.35
CA GLY A 45 2.62 6.01 13.76
C GLY A 45 3.81 5.20 14.25
N ASP A 46 3.61 4.30 15.19
CA ASP A 46 4.65 3.41 15.71
C ASP A 46 4.73 2.06 14.97
N ILE A 47 3.96 1.90 13.90
CA ILE A 47 3.99 0.71 13.05
C ILE A 47 4.91 0.97 11.87
N GLU A 48 5.87 0.07 11.65
CA GLU A 48 6.75 0.09 10.49
C GLU A 48 6.53 -1.16 9.65
N ILE A 49 6.37 -0.98 8.36
CA ILE A 49 6.13 -2.05 7.39
C ILE A 49 7.33 -2.13 6.46
N PHE A 50 7.94 -3.31 6.37
CA PHE A 50 9.09 -3.58 5.51
C PHE A 50 8.65 -4.51 4.37
N PRO A 51 8.17 -3.95 3.22
CA PRO A 51 7.54 -4.75 2.17
C PRO A 51 8.43 -5.84 1.58
N GLU A 52 9.70 -5.53 1.37
CA GLU A 52 10.65 -6.47 0.76
C GLU A 52 10.90 -7.70 1.65
N GLN A 53 10.81 -7.51 2.95
CA GLN A 53 11.00 -8.59 3.94
C GLN A 53 9.68 -9.18 4.41
N ARG A 54 8.55 -8.60 3.99
CA ARG A 54 7.21 -8.94 4.48
C ARG A 54 7.14 -8.95 6.00
N ARG A 55 7.75 -7.93 6.60
CA ARG A 55 7.83 -7.76 8.05
C ARG A 55 7.07 -6.52 8.50
N VAL A 56 6.55 -6.60 9.72
CA VAL A 56 5.90 -5.48 10.39
C VAL A 56 6.40 -5.42 11.82
N THR A 57 6.69 -4.22 12.30
CA THR A 57 7.01 -3.98 13.71
C THR A 57 6.07 -2.94 14.27
N LYS A 58 5.84 -3.01 15.57
CA LYS A 58 5.12 -1.98 16.33
C LYS A 58 5.94 -1.61 17.53
N ALA A 59 6.29 -0.32 17.65
CA ALA A 59 7.16 0.19 18.70
C ALA A 59 8.47 -0.63 18.80
N GLY A 60 9.02 -1.03 17.65
CA GLY A 60 10.24 -1.83 17.55
C GLY A 60 10.07 -3.34 17.80
N VAL A 61 8.88 -3.79 18.15
CA VAL A 61 8.59 -5.21 18.40
C VAL A 61 7.99 -5.83 17.15
N GLU A 62 8.55 -6.97 16.72
CA GLU A 62 8.09 -7.66 15.52
C GLU A 62 6.69 -8.25 15.72
N ILE A 63 5.82 -8.02 14.74
CA ILE A 63 4.46 -8.55 14.71
C ILE A 63 4.39 -9.64 13.65
N CYS A 64 3.95 -10.83 14.05
CA CYS A 64 3.81 -11.96 13.13
C CYS A 64 2.47 -11.88 12.39
N LEU A 65 2.53 -11.67 11.07
CA LEU A 65 1.34 -11.64 10.20
C LEU A 65 1.38 -12.80 9.22
N ASN A 66 0.22 -13.36 8.92
CA ASN A 66 0.11 -14.34 7.85
C ASN A 66 0.07 -13.64 6.49
N TYR A 67 0.03 -14.41 5.40
CA TYR A 67 0.06 -13.88 4.04
C TYR A 67 -1.07 -12.89 3.76
N GLY A 68 -2.31 -13.26 4.08
CA GLY A 68 -3.46 -12.39 3.82
C GLY A 68 -3.44 -11.12 4.66
N GLU A 69 -3.08 -11.23 5.93
CA GLU A 69 -2.96 -10.09 6.84
C GLU A 69 -1.93 -9.09 6.34
N PHE A 70 -0.75 -9.56 5.98
CA PHE A 70 0.29 -8.67 5.45
C PHE A 70 -0.13 -8.04 4.13
N SER A 71 -0.69 -8.82 3.21
CA SER A 71 -1.07 -8.33 1.89
C SER A 71 -2.15 -7.26 1.96
N ILE A 72 -3.15 -7.43 2.82
CA ILE A 72 -4.20 -6.43 3.03
C ILE A 72 -3.62 -5.17 3.67
N LEU A 73 -2.81 -5.33 4.72
CA LEU A 73 -2.18 -4.18 5.38
C LEU A 73 -1.31 -3.39 4.40
N HIS A 74 -0.47 -4.07 3.64
CA HIS A 74 0.42 -3.44 2.67
C HIS A 74 -0.36 -2.71 1.58
N CYS A 75 -1.41 -3.33 1.06
CA CYS A 75 -2.28 -2.70 0.06
C CYS A 75 -2.83 -1.36 0.55
N MET A 76 -3.39 -1.34 1.75
CA MET A 76 -3.96 -0.12 2.33
C MET A 76 -2.91 0.90 2.71
N ALA A 77 -1.79 0.44 3.28
CA ALA A 77 -0.74 1.32 3.79
C ALA A 77 0.01 2.08 2.69
N ARG A 78 0.04 1.54 1.48
CA ARG A 78 0.62 2.23 0.32
C ARG A 78 -0.15 3.47 -0.07
N CYS A 79 -1.44 3.52 0.24
CA CYS A 79 -2.32 4.61 -0.12
C CYS A 79 -3.15 5.05 1.10
N PRO A 80 -2.52 5.68 2.11
CA PRO A 80 -3.24 6.12 3.30
C PRO A 80 -4.37 7.09 2.93
N GLY A 81 -5.52 6.93 3.56
CA GLY A 81 -6.70 7.73 3.28
C GLY A 81 -7.59 7.20 2.17
N GLN A 82 -7.07 6.35 1.30
CA GLN A 82 -7.87 5.74 0.25
C GLN A 82 -8.78 4.66 0.84
N VAL A 83 -10.05 4.68 0.41
CA VAL A 83 -11.01 3.66 0.81
C VAL A 83 -10.95 2.50 -0.17
N PHE A 84 -10.79 1.29 0.36
CA PHE A 84 -10.77 0.06 -0.43
C PHE A 84 -12.02 -0.75 -0.13
N SER A 85 -12.66 -1.24 -1.20
CA SER A 85 -13.77 -2.19 -1.03
C SER A 85 -13.24 -3.57 -0.58
N ARG A 86 -14.13 -4.41 -0.07
CA ARG A 86 -13.77 -5.80 0.27
C ARG A 86 -13.27 -6.55 -0.95
N GLU A 87 -13.89 -6.31 -2.11
CA GLU A 87 -13.46 -6.93 -3.37
C GLU A 87 -12.04 -6.51 -3.75
N GLN A 88 -11.73 -5.22 -3.66
CA GLN A 88 -10.39 -4.72 -3.94
C GLN A 88 -9.33 -5.32 -3.02
N LEU A 89 -9.64 -5.41 -1.73
CA LEU A 89 -8.71 -5.99 -0.76
C LEU A 89 -8.53 -7.50 -0.97
N TYR A 90 -9.61 -8.19 -1.29
CA TYR A 90 -9.54 -9.63 -1.59
C TYR A 90 -8.67 -9.90 -2.81
N ASN A 91 -8.91 -9.17 -3.89
CA ASN A 91 -8.13 -9.33 -5.12
C ASN A 91 -6.65 -8.99 -4.91
N ALA A 92 -6.36 -7.95 -4.15
CA ALA A 92 -4.99 -7.54 -3.85
C ALA A 92 -4.24 -8.59 -3.02
N ALA A 93 -4.92 -9.25 -2.09
CA ALA A 93 -4.31 -10.21 -1.19
C ALA A 93 -4.19 -11.61 -1.83
N TRP A 94 -5.23 -12.08 -2.51
CA TRP A 94 -5.28 -13.45 -2.98
C TRP A 94 -5.28 -13.61 -4.49
N GLY A 95 -5.50 -12.53 -5.24
CA GLY A 95 -5.47 -12.57 -6.70
C GLY A 95 -6.58 -13.40 -7.34
N GLU A 96 -7.64 -13.68 -6.60
CA GLU A 96 -8.77 -14.49 -7.04
C GLU A 96 -10.03 -13.64 -7.10
N ASP A 97 -11.05 -14.14 -7.80
CA ASP A 97 -12.34 -13.48 -7.85
C ASP A 97 -13.02 -13.49 -6.47
N TYR A 98 -13.53 -12.33 -6.08
CA TYR A 98 -14.24 -12.17 -4.83
C TYR A 98 -15.62 -12.79 -4.92
N GLU A 99 -15.93 -13.69 -4.00
CA GLU A 99 -17.27 -14.27 -3.88
C GLU A 99 -18.09 -13.46 -2.88
N LEU A 100 -19.26 -13.01 -3.31
CA LEU A 100 -20.20 -12.31 -2.42
C LEU A 100 -20.61 -13.21 -1.25
N GLY A 101 -20.63 -12.62 -0.05
CA GLY A 101 -21.00 -13.34 1.16
C GLY A 101 -19.85 -13.99 1.91
N THR A 102 -18.61 -13.93 1.38
CA THR A 102 -17.45 -14.40 2.13
C THR A 102 -17.07 -13.38 3.19
N ASN A 103 -16.66 -13.86 4.37
CA ASN A 103 -16.20 -13.01 5.48
C ASN A 103 -14.66 -12.98 5.58
N THR A 104 -13.97 -13.41 4.54
CA THR A 104 -12.50 -13.57 4.57
C THR A 104 -11.80 -12.25 4.86
N VAL A 105 -12.20 -11.17 4.15
CA VAL A 105 -11.61 -9.85 4.36
C VAL A 105 -11.93 -9.32 5.75
N ASP A 106 -13.20 -9.39 6.15
CA ASP A 106 -13.62 -8.89 7.47
C ASP A 106 -12.89 -9.63 8.60
N ASN A 107 -12.76 -10.95 8.48
CA ASN A 107 -12.03 -11.75 9.47
C ASN A 107 -10.54 -11.41 9.51
N THR A 108 -9.94 -11.15 8.35
CA THR A 108 -8.54 -10.74 8.26
C THR A 108 -8.33 -9.37 8.90
N ILE A 109 -9.22 -8.42 8.64
CA ILE A 109 -9.20 -7.09 9.27
C ILE A 109 -9.34 -7.22 10.78
N TRP A 110 -10.23 -8.07 11.25
CA TRP A 110 -10.41 -8.30 12.69
C TRP A 110 -9.13 -8.81 13.35
N ARG A 111 -8.44 -9.77 12.71
CA ARG A 111 -7.16 -10.28 13.22
C ARG A 111 -6.07 -9.21 13.19
N LEU A 112 -6.00 -8.41 12.11
CA LEU A 112 -5.06 -7.30 12.01
C LEU A 112 -5.26 -6.29 13.14
N ARG A 113 -6.50 -5.92 13.42
CA ARG A 113 -6.80 -5.03 14.54
C ARG A 113 -6.33 -5.60 15.87
N GLY A 114 -6.53 -6.89 16.08
CA GLY A 114 -6.07 -7.56 17.28
C GLY A 114 -4.56 -7.53 17.46
N LYS A 115 -3.82 -7.50 16.35
CA LYS A 115 -2.35 -7.49 16.36
C LYS A 115 -1.75 -6.09 16.37
N LEU A 116 -2.38 -5.13 15.73
CA LEU A 116 -1.81 -3.81 15.47
C LEU A 116 -2.42 -2.68 16.30
N GLU A 117 -3.72 -2.75 16.59
CA GLU A 117 -4.38 -1.70 17.36
C GLU A 117 -4.18 -1.92 18.85
N SER A 118 -3.98 -0.83 19.59
CA SER A 118 -3.92 -0.90 21.06
C SER A 118 -5.26 -1.30 21.65
N ASP A 119 -6.35 -0.79 21.06
CA ASP A 119 -7.71 -1.20 21.39
C ASP A 119 -8.44 -1.57 20.10
N PRO A 120 -8.59 -2.87 19.79
CA PRO A 120 -9.23 -3.30 18.54
C PRO A 120 -10.67 -2.82 18.39
N LYS A 121 -11.36 -2.55 19.49
CA LYS A 121 -12.75 -2.04 19.46
C LYS A 121 -12.82 -0.56 19.07
N HIS A 122 -11.71 0.17 19.27
CA HIS A 122 -11.58 1.58 18.92
C HIS A 122 -10.32 1.79 18.08
N PRO A 123 -10.32 1.26 16.84
CA PRO A 123 -9.11 1.30 16.01
C PRO A 123 -8.75 2.73 15.59
N ILE A 124 -7.46 3.04 15.62
CA ILE A 124 -6.94 4.34 15.18
C ILE A 124 -6.28 4.26 13.80
N TYR A 125 -5.81 3.09 13.39
CA TYR A 125 -5.15 2.90 12.10
C TYR A 125 -6.09 2.35 11.04
N ILE A 126 -6.74 1.23 11.32
CA ILE A 126 -7.60 0.53 10.35
C ILE A 126 -9.05 0.93 10.63
N LYS A 127 -9.59 1.79 9.76
CA LYS A 127 -10.94 2.34 9.91
C LYS A 127 -11.92 1.63 9.00
N THR A 128 -13.12 1.40 9.51
CA THR A 128 -14.24 0.92 8.70
C THR A 128 -14.93 2.10 8.06
N VAL A 129 -15.17 2.03 6.75
CA VAL A 129 -16.01 2.98 6.05
C VAL A 129 -17.34 2.29 5.77
N PHE A 130 -18.37 2.71 6.48
CA PHE A 130 -19.68 2.05 6.49
C PHE A 130 -20.22 1.84 5.07
N ARG A 131 -20.61 0.63 4.76
CA ARG A 131 -21.14 0.19 3.46
C ARG A 131 -20.17 0.25 2.29
N VAL A 132 -18.91 0.65 2.52
CA VAL A 132 -17.90 0.75 1.44
C VAL A 132 -16.78 -0.25 1.64
N GLY A 133 -16.07 -0.20 2.76
CA GLY A 133 -14.94 -1.07 3.03
C GLY A 133 -14.07 -0.53 4.16
N TYR A 134 -12.76 -0.44 3.90
CA TYR A 134 -11.79 -0.09 4.91
C TYR A 134 -10.76 0.91 4.37
N LYS A 135 -10.16 1.67 5.27
CA LYS A 135 -9.05 2.57 4.95
C LYS A 135 -8.03 2.60 6.08
N ILE A 136 -6.82 3.05 5.76
CA ILE A 136 -5.78 3.34 6.75
C ILE A 136 -5.77 4.85 7.00
N GLU A 137 -5.76 5.24 8.25
CA GLU A 137 -5.50 6.61 8.68
C GLU A 137 -4.15 6.69 9.37
N ARG A 138 -3.42 7.73 9.07
CA ARG A 138 -2.18 8.06 9.76
C ARG A 138 -2.45 8.84 11.03
#